data_acb8a5821e98b15a45800c21c82e5c9b
#
_entry.id   acb8a5821e98b15a45800c21c82e5c9b
#
_cell.length_a   1.000
_cell.length_b   1.000
_cell.length_c   1.000
_cell.angle_alpha   90.00
_cell.angle_beta   90.00
_cell.angle_gamma   90.00
#
_symmetry.space_group_name_H-M   'P 1'
#
loop_
_entity.id
_entity.type
_entity.pdbx_description
1 polymer ?
#
loop_
_entity_poly.entity_id
_entity_poly.type
_entity_poly.pdbx_seq_one_letter_code
_entity_poly.pdbx_strand_id
1 'polypeptide(L)'
;MLSQSVLLRGVNDDAAVLGELMRAFVECRIKPYYLHHGDLAPGTAHWRTSIDEGQALMRALRGRLSGLCQPGYVLDIPGGHGKSPIGPSYLARLGGKNGTARYQIEDFNGHRHIYPPVAGARDSET
;
A
#
# COMPACT_ATOMS: atom_id res chain seq x y z
N MET A 1 7.34 -1.80 20.07
CA MET A 1 8.48 -1.79 19.11
C MET A 1 7.94 -1.70 17.69
N LEU A 2 8.62 -0.99 16.82
CA LEU A 2 8.24 -0.80 15.42
C LEU A 2 9.25 -1.48 14.52
N SER A 3 8.80 -2.01 13.39
CA SER A 3 9.68 -2.61 12.40
C SER A 3 9.77 -1.77 11.14
N GLN A 4 10.92 -1.84 10.50
CA GLN A 4 11.12 -1.30 9.16
C GLN A 4 11.77 -2.40 8.32
N SER A 5 11.19 -2.68 7.16
CA SER A 5 11.66 -3.71 6.26
C SER A 5 11.91 -3.12 4.88
N VAL A 6 12.73 -3.78 4.07
CA VAL A 6 13.00 -3.39 2.69
C VAL A 6 12.42 -4.45 1.77
N LEU A 7 11.70 -4.00 0.74
CA LEU A 7 11.16 -4.92 -0.26
C LEU A 7 12.27 -5.34 -1.22
N LEU A 8 12.52 -6.64 -1.31
CA LEU A 8 13.61 -7.21 -2.11
C LEU A 8 13.07 -8.26 -3.07
N ARG A 9 13.42 -8.12 -4.34
CA ARG A 9 13.04 -9.08 -5.38
C ARG A 9 13.62 -10.46 -5.06
N GLY A 10 12.79 -11.49 -5.16
CA GLY A 10 13.17 -12.87 -4.92
C GLY A 10 13.33 -13.25 -3.46
N VAL A 11 13.14 -12.31 -2.53
CA VAL A 11 13.25 -12.56 -1.10
C VAL A 11 11.89 -12.45 -0.43
N ASN A 12 11.24 -11.29 -0.51
CA ASN A 12 9.96 -11.03 0.15
C ASN A 12 8.94 -10.36 -0.77
N ASP A 13 9.10 -10.46 -2.07
CA ASP A 13 8.21 -9.87 -3.06
C ASP A 13 7.01 -10.75 -3.41
N ASP A 14 6.64 -11.64 -2.52
CA ASP A 14 5.47 -12.51 -2.62
C ASP A 14 4.50 -12.16 -1.49
N ALA A 15 3.21 -12.01 -1.82
CA ALA A 15 2.22 -11.56 -0.84
C ALA A 15 2.09 -12.53 0.33
N ALA A 16 2.20 -13.85 0.09
CA ALA A 16 2.12 -14.84 1.16
C ALA A 16 3.31 -14.74 2.10
N VAL A 17 4.52 -14.64 1.57
CA VAL A 17 5.75 -14.52 2.37
C VAL A 17 5.75 -13.22 3.15
N LEU A 18 5.41 -12.12 2.49
CA LEU A 18 5.36 -10.81 3.14
C LEU A 18 4.30 -10.77 4.23
N GLY A 19 3.14 -11.37 3.97
CA GLY A 19 2.06 -11.48 4.95
C GLY A 19 2.47 -12.27 6.18
N GLU A 20 3.17 -13.38 6.02
CA GLU A 20 3.68 -14.16 7.14
C GLU A 20 4.67 -13.36 7.98
N LEU A 21 5.55 -12.59 7.32
CA LEU A 21 6.50 -11.73 8.02
C LEU A 21 5.77 -10.68 8.87
N MET A 22 4.76 -10.03 8.32
CA MET A 22 4.00 -9.00 9.04
C MET A 22 3.24 -9.60 10.22
N ARG A 23 2.64 -10.79 10.06
CA ARG A 23 1.99 -11.49 11.17
C ARG A 23 2.99 -11.87 12.24
N ALA A 24 4.16 -12.35 11.86
CA ALA A 24 5.20 -12.73 12.81
C ALA A 24 5.64 -11.54 13.66
N PHE A 25 5.76 -10.36 13.06
CA PHE A 25 6.05 -9.15 13.82
C PHE A 25 5.00 -8.87 14.88
N VAL A 26 3.72 -8.93 14.50
CA VAL A 26 2.62 -8.66 15.44
C VAL A 26 2.57 -9.72 16.53
N GLU A 27 2.79 -10.98 16.22
CA GLU A 27 2.86 -12.06 17.22
C GLU A 27 3.99 -11.82 18.23
N CYS A 28 5.07 -11.21 17.79
CA CYS A 28 6.17 -10.80 18.66
C CYS A 28 5.97 -9.43 19.30
N ARG A 29 4.78 -8.85 19.17
CA ARG A 29 4.44 -7.51 19.64
C ARG A 29 5.28 -6.41 18.99
N ILE A 30 5.63 -6.61 17.73
CA ILE A 30 6.33 -5.63 16.91
C ILE A 30 5.33 -5.09 15.89
N LYS A 31 5.08 -3.78 15.89
CA LYS A 31 4.19 -3.17 14.91
C LYS A 31 4.93 -3.00 13.58
N PRO A 32 4.46 -3.59 12.47
CA PRO A 32 4.99 -3.26 11.15
C PRO A 32 4.75 -1.79 10.86
N TYR A 33 5.82 -1.02 10.67
CA TYR A 33 5.68 0.42 10.52
C TYR A 33 5.91 0.84 9.08
N TYR A 34 7.11 0.62 8.54
CA TYR A 34 7.42 0.93 7.15
C TYR A 34 7.88 -0.31 6.39
N LEU A 35 7.44 -0.40 5.15
CA LEU A 35 8.06 -1.23 4.13
C LEU A 35 8.71 -0.28 3.12
N HIS A 36 10.02 -0.32 3.01
CA HIS A 36 10.76 0.57 2.14
C HIS A 36 10.90 -0.03 0.75
N HIS A 37 10.63 0.79 -0.28
CA HIS A 37 11.02 0.46 -1.63
C HIS A 37 12.54 0.50 -1.72
N GLY A 38 13.16 -0.47 -2.43
CA GLY A 38 14.60 -0.54 -2.54
C GLY A 38 15.19 0.73 -3.15
N ASP A 39 16.23 1.26 -2.53
CA ASP A 39 16.85 2.50 -2.98
C ASP A 39 17.74 2.29 -4.22
N LEU A 40 18.29 3.38 -4.75
CA LEU A 40 19.09 3.36 -5.97
C LEU A 40 20.59 3.13 -5.70
N ALA A 41 20.95 2.54 -4.56
CA ALA A 41 22.33 2.30 -4.22
C ALA A 41 23.02 1.42 -5.27
N PRO A 42 24.31 1.66 -5.56
CA PRO A 42 25.06 0.81 -6.50
C PRO A 42 25.04 -0.66 -6.08
N GLY A 43 24.87 -1.56 -7.05
CA GLY A 43 24.88 -3.00 -6.81
C GLY A 43 23.55 -3.58 -6.34
N THR A 44 22.51 -2.76 -6.17
CA THR A 44 21.22 -3.24 -5.67
C THR A 44 20.17 -3.42 -6.76
N ALA A 45 20.48 -3.13 -8.02
CA ALA A 45 19.50 -3.12 -9.10
C ALA A 45 18.74 -4.45 -9.24
N HIS A 46 19.41 -5.58 -9.06
CA HIS A 46 18.79 -6.91 -9.19
C HIS A 46 17.89 -7.27 -7.99
N TRP A 47 17.94 -6.51 -6.90
CA TRP A 47 17.09 -6.70 -5.73
C TRP A 47 15.87 -5.80 -5.73
N ARG A 48 15.79 -4.84 -6.66
CA ARG A 48 14.68 -3.91 -6.69
C ARG A 48 13.49 -4.47 -7.45
N THR A 49 12.30 -4.29 -6.87
CA THR A 49 11.04 -4.47 -7.58
C THR A 49 10.65 -3.14 -8.23
N SER A 50 9.67 -3.16 -9.13
CA SER A 50 9.06 -1.92 -9.57
C SER A 50 8.12 -1.37 -8.49
N ILE A 51 7.81 -0.08 -8.56
CA ILE A 51 6.80 0.52 -7.68
C ILE A 51 5.45 -0.13 -7.92
N ASP A 52 5.10 -0.41 -9.17
CA ASP A 52 3.83 -1.07 -9.50
C ASP A 52 3.72 -2.45 -8.87
N GLU A 53 4.79 -3.23 -8.88
CA GLU A 53 4.84 -4.52 -8.21
C GLU A 53 4.66 -4.38 -6.70
N GLY A 54 5.33 -3.39 -6.10
CA GLY A 54 5.20 -3.11 -4.67
C GLY A 54 3.80 -2.68 -4.29
N GLN A 55 3.17 -1.85 -5.09
CA GLN A 55 1.78 -1.42 -4.87
C GLN A 55 0.81 -2.60 -4.97
N ALA A 56 1.03 -3.52 -5.91
CA ALA A 56 0.21 -4.72 -6.04
C ALA A 56 0.32 -5.61 -4.80
N LEU A 57 1.52 -5.74 -4.23
CA LEU A 57 1.74 -6.46 -2.97
C LEU A 57 0.97 -5.82 -1.82
N MET A 58 1.00 -4.49 -1.73
CA MET A 58 0.27 -3.78 -0.67
C MET A 58 -1.24 -3.97 -0.79
N ARG A 59 -1.78 -3.99 -2.01
CA ARG A 59 -3.20 -4.29 -2.23
C ARG A 59 -3.54 -5.70 -1.78
N ALA A 60 -2.69 -6.67 -2.08
CA ALA A 60 -2.89 -8.04 -1.67
C ALA A 60 -2.87 -8.18 -0.14
N LEU A 61 -1.95 -7.50 0.53
CA LEU A 61 -1.87 -7.51 2.00
C LEU A 61 -3.12 -6.90 2.62
N ARG A 62 -3.60 -5.80 2.06
CA ARG A 62 -4.79 -5.10 2.56
C ARG A 62 -6.01 -6.00 2.60
N GLY A 63 -6.15 -6.91 1.65
CA GLY A 63 -7.27 -7.83 1.59
C GLY A 63 -7.14 -9.05 2.51
N ARG A 64 -5.96 -9.29 3.07
CA ARG A 64 -5.66 -10.53 3.81
C ARG A 64 -5.37 -10.33 5.28
N LEU A 65 -4.86 -9.16 5.67
CA LEU A 65 -4.36 -8.93 7.02
C LEU A 65 -5.14 -7.82 7.70
N SER A 66 -5.16 -7.88 9.04
CA SER A 66 -5.72 -6.80 9.84
C SER A 66 -4.88 -5.52 9.70
N GLY A 67 -5.44 -4.38 10.08
CA GLY A 67 -4.74 -3.11 10.03
C GLY A 67 -3.46 -3.08 10.86
N LEU A 68 -3.42 -3.85 11.96
CA LEU A 68 -2.22 -3.94 12.80
C LEU A 68 -1.03 -4.55 12.04
N CYS A 69 -1.29 -5.38 11.03
CA CYS A 69 -0.26 -6.03 10.25
C CYS A 69 0.13 -5.26 8.98
N GLN A 70 -0.47 -4.09 8.73
CA GLN A 70 -0.25 -3.34 7.50
C GLN A 70 0.86 -2.31 7.68
N PRO A 71 1.99 -2.43 6.96
CA PRO A 71 3.01 -1.38 6.96
C PRO A 71 2.64 -0.26 6.00
N GLY A 72 3.25 0.91 6.18
CA GLY A 72 3.22 1.96 5.17
C GLY A 72 4.31 1.72 4.12
N TYR A 73 3.93 1.71 2.85
CA TYR A 73 4.89 1.55 1.76
C TYR A 73 5.47 2.90 1.38
N VAL A 74 6.79 3.05 1.53
CA VAL A 74 7.45 4.36 1.40
C VAL A 74 8.68 4.27 0.50
N LEU A 75 9.02 5.42 -0.06
CA LEU A 75 10.24 5.61 -0.85
C LEU A 75 11.05 6.75 -0.23
N ASP A 76 12.33 6.51 -0.04
CA ASP A 76 13.27 7.59 0.26
C ASP A 76 13.59 8.31 -1.03
N ILE A 77 13.16 9.56 -1.14
CA ILE A 77 13.36 10.34 -2.37
C ILE A 77 14.84 10.67 -2.53
N PRO A 78 15.46 10.31 -3.67
CA PRO A 78 16.89 10.62 -3.89
C PRO A 78 17.18 12.10 -3.75
N GLY A 79 18.34 12.43 -3.22
CA GLY A 79 18.75 13.81 -3.00
C GLY A 79 18.45 14.34 -1.60
N GLY A 80 18.10 13.49 -0.66
CA GLY A 80 17.85 13.90 0.72
C GLY A 80 16.51 14.58 0.95
N HIS A 81 15.54 14.33 0.08
CA HIS A 81 14.21 14.96 0.17
C HIS A 81 13.24 14.23 1.11
N GLY A 82 13.73 13.21 1.85
CA GLY A 82 12.93 12.51 2.85
C GLY A 82 12.13 11.34 2.31
N LYS A 83 11.30 10.77 3.19
CA LYS A 83 10.42 9.64 2.86
C LYS A 83 9.08 10.14 2.36
N SER A 84 8.54 9.45 1.38
CA SER A 84 7.18 9.71 0.92
C SER A 84 6.41 8.40 0.79
N PRO A 85 5.16 8.36 1.26
CA PRO A 85 4.28 7.22 0.98
C PRO A 85 4.05 7.12 -0.53
N ILE A 86 4.19 5.91 -1.07
CA ILE A 86 4.02 5.70 -2.51
C ILE A 86 2.84 4.80 -2.83
N GLY A 87 1.88 4.77 -1.94
CA GLY A 87 0.61 4.14 -2.21
C GLY A 87 0.52 2.67 -1.87
N PRO A 88 -0.38 1.95 -2.51
CA PRO A 88 -1.23 2.40 -3.61
C PRO A 88 -2.26 3.45 -3.18
N SER A 89 -2.82 4.18 -4.14
CA SER A 89 -3.90 5.10 -3.88
C SER A 89 -5.24 4.40 -4.04
N TYR A 90 -6.08 4.52 -3.04
CA TYR A 90 -7.43 3.93 -3.04
C TYR A 90 -8.51 4.96 -3.30
N LEU A 91 -8.14 6.22 -3.40
CA LEU A 91 -9.06 7.32 -3.59
C LEU A 91 -8.69 8.09 -4.86
N ALA A 92 -9.67 8.30 -5.74
CA ALA A 92 -9.51 9.12 -6.93
C ALA A 92 -10.63 10.14 -7.01
N ARG A 93 -10.29 11.40 -7.30
CA ARG A 93 -11.29 12.44 -7.48
C ARG A 93 -11.89 12.32 -8.88
N LEU A 94 -13.22 12.27 -8.96
CA LEU A 94 -13.93 12.15 -10.23
C LEU A 94 -14.38 13.49 -10.80
N GLY A 95 -14.24 14.57 -10.04
CA GLY A 95 -14.64 15.89 -10.47
C GLY A 95 -15.65 16.51 -9.52
N GLY A 96 -16.20 17.66 -9.92
CA GLY A 96 -17.11 18.42 -9.09
C GLY A 96 -16.42 19.60 -8.44
N LYS A 97 -17.20 20.56 -7.98
CA LYS A 97 -16.72 21.74 -7.28
C LYS A 97 -16.82 21.52 -5.77
N ASN A 98 -16.32 22.49 -4.99
CA ASN A 98 -16.43 22.45 -3.55
C ASN A 98 -17.87 22.15 -3.12
N GLY A 99 -18.05 21.16 -2.26
CA GLY A 99 -19.35 20.70 -1.79
C GLY A 99 -20.08 19.75 -2.72
N THR A 100 -19.61 19.60 -3.97
CA THR A 100 -20.19 18.66 -4.93
C THR A 100 -19.18 17.64 -5.47
N ALA A 101 -17.97 17.66 -4.96
CA ALA A 101 -16.91 16.76 -5.41
C ALA A 101 -17.30 15.29 -5.15
N ARG A 102 -16.99 14.44 -6.11
CA ARG A 102 -17.20 13.01 -5.99
C ARG A 102 -15.88 12.27 -6.14
N TYR A 103 -15.83 11.12 -5.51
CA TYR A 103 -14.62 10.32 -5.45
C TYR A 103 -14.95 8.88 -5.80
N GLN A 104 -13.97 8.18 -6.34
CA GLN A 104 -14.00 6.74 -6.48
C GLN A 104 -13.10 6.16 -5.40
N ILE A 105 -13.62 5.20 -4.63
CA ILE A 105 -12.89 4.56 -3.53
C ILE A 105 -12.82 3.07 -3.80
N GLU A 106 -11.62 2.52 -3.72
CA GLU A 106 -11.39 1.09 -3.85
C GLU A 106 -11.48 0.43 -2.47
N ASP A 107 -12.32 -0.62 -2.36
CA ASP A 107 -12.44 -1.37 -1.12
C ASP A 107 -11.35 -2.45 -1.02
N PHE A 108 -11.37 -3.21 0.09
CA PHE A 108 -10.33 -4.21 0.35
C PHE A 108 -10.40 -5.42 -0.60
N ASN A 109 -11.49 -5.59 -1.33
CA ASN A 109 -11.64 -6.62 -2.35
C ASN A 109 -11.29 -6.11 -3.76
N GLY A 110 -10.87 -4.84 -3.88
CA GLY A 110 -10.57 -4.22 -5.16
C GLY A 110 -11.78 -3.68 -5.90
N HIS A 111 -12.97 -3.72 -5.29
CA HIS A 111 -14.17 -3.13 -5.88
C HIS A 111 -14.18 -1.63 -5.69
N ARG A 112 -14.74 -0.90 -6.64
CA ARG A 112 -14.76 0.56 -6.63
C ARG A 112 -16.15 1.08 -6.36
N HIS A 113 -16.23 2.10 -5.52
CA HIS A 113 -17.46 2.72 -5.08
C HIS A 113 -17.40 4.22 -5.29
N ILE A 114 -18.55 4.82 -5.51
CA ILE A 114 -18.67 6.28 -5.65
C ILE A 114 -19.03 6.88 -4.30
N TYR A 115 -18.31 7.91 -3.89
CA TYR A 115 -18.59 8.62 -2.64
C TYR A 115 -18.61 10.13 -2.88
N PRO A 116 -19.58 10.87 -2.36
CA PRO A 116 -20.81 10.35 -1.74
C PRO A 116 -21.68 9.62 -2.78
N PRO A 117 -22.52 8.66 -2.32
CA PRO A 117 -23.40 7.94 -3.23
C PRO A 117 -24.33 8.89 -3.99
N VAL A 118 -24.68 8.52 -5.23
CA VAL A 118 -25.64 9.29 -5.99
C VAL A 118 -27.03 9.06 -5.39
N ALA A 119 -27.79 10.15 -5.18
CA ALA A 119 -29.13 10.06 -4.60
C ALA A 119 -29.99 9.10 -5.41
N GLY A 120 -30.63 8.13 -4.71
CA GLY A 120 -31.46 7.13 -5.33
C GLY A 120 -30.73 5.99 -6.02
N ALA A 121 -29.40 6.01 -6.05
CA ALA A 121 -28.59 4.94 -6.60
C ALA A 121 -28.15 3.99 -5.50
N ARG A 122 -28.03 2.71 -5.83
CA ARG A 122 -27.38 1.76 -4.94
C ARG A 122 -25.86 1.92 -5.07
N ASP A 123 -25.16 1.53 -4.02
CA ASP A 123 -23.72 1.45 -4.12
C ASP A 123 -23.32 0.54 -5.27
N SER A 124 -22.33 0.96 -6.02
CA SER A 124 -21.82 0.15 -7.10
C SER A 124 -21.24 -1.13 -6.54
N GLU A 125 -21.63 -2.25 -7.11
CA GLU A 125 -21.10 -3.55 -6.73
C GLU A 125 -19.91 -3.96 -7.58
N THR A 126 -19.43 -3.05 -8.37
CA THR A 126 -18.28 -3.29 -9.23
C THR A 126 -16.98 -3.29 -8.47
#